data_3395719e273e72d2cb92431e611ff1ff
#
_entry.id   3395719e273e72d2cb92431e611ff1ff
#
_cell.length_a   1.000
_cell.length_b   1.000
_cell.length_c   1.000
_cell.angle_alpha   90.00
_cell.angle_beta   90.00
_cell.angle_gamma   90.00
#
_symmetry.space_group_name_H-M   'P 1'
#
loop_
_entity.id
_entity.type
_entity.pdbx_description
1 polymer ?
#
loop_
_entity_poly.entity_id
_entity_poly.type
_entity_poly.pdbx_seq_one_letter_code
_entity_poly.pdbx_strand_id
1 'polypeptide(L)'
;MIIVCDTRQQAGKHDLKERYFAEQGIATVRSKLIVGDYTRLDNQTVAIDTKKDVLELAGNICGGQHERFRNECTLAQKCGIRLVVLVEEEPPHGDVGLWQAPKTKQGKLLSQVKGGVLKKAMATMTERYGVEFEFTTREQSPARIVELLEEIGR
;
A
#
# COMPACT_ATOMS: atom_id res chain seq x y z
N MET A 1 -17.65 -1.54 -12.34
CA MET A 1 -16.42 -0.82 -11.96
C MET A 1 -15.26 -1.31 -12.82
N ILE A 2 -14.45 -0.41 -13.30
CA ILE A 2 -13.20 -0.72 -13.99
C ILE A 2 -12.05 -0.24 -13.12
N ILE A 3 -11.10 -1.13 -12.86
CA ILE A 3 -9.91 -0.82 -12.05
C ILE A 3 -8.76 -0.49 -12.99
N VAL A 4 -8.10 0.63 -12.73
CA VAL A 4 -6.87 1.01 -13.42
C VAL A 4 -5.68 0.51 -12.61
N CYS A 5 -4.82 -0.27 -13.25
CA CYS A 5 -3.60 -0.81 -12.67
C CYS A 5 -2.41 -0.02 -13.21
N ASP A 6 -1.51 0.42 -12.32
CA ASP A 6 -0.35 1.19 -12.74
C ASP A 6 0.57 0.38 -13.64
N THR A 7 1.04 0.98 -14.75
CA THR A 7 1.92 0.31 -15.71
C THR A 7 3.32 0.04 -15.16
N ARG A 8 3.71 0.68 -14.05
CA ARG A 8 5.01 0.46 -13.39
C ARG A 8 5.05 -0.82 -12.56
N GLN A 9 3.90 -1.49 -12.38
CA GLN A 9 3.86 -2.78 -11.69
C GLN A 9 4.63 -3.83 -12.47
N GLN A 10 5.47 -4.59 -11.77
CA GLN A 10 6.23 -5.68 -12.38
C GLN A 10 5.28 -6.84 -12.76
N ALA A 11 5.52 -7.42 -13.92
CA ALA A 11 4.75 -8.59 -14.37
C ALA A 11 4.88 -9.73 -13.34
N GLY A 12 3.75 -10.40 -13.06
CA GLY A 12 3.69 -11.55 -12.16
C GLY A 12 3.50 -11.20 -10.68
N LYS A 13 3.84 -10.00 -10.21
CA LYS A 13 3.70 -9.63 -8.79
C LYS A 13 2.25 -9.42 -8.34
N HIS A 14 1.36 -9.15 -9.26
CA HIS A 14 -0.04 -8.84 -8.98
C HIS A 14 -1.03 -9.85 -9.54
N ASP A 15 -0.55 -11.05 -9.93
CA ASP A 15 -1.37 -12.08 -10.58
C ASP A 15 -2.54 -12.52 -9.71
N LEU A 16 -2.35 -12.66 -8.40
CA LEU A 16 -3.41 -13.04 -7.47
C LEU A 16 -4.55 -12.01 -7.48
N LYS A 17 -4.20 -10.73 -7.49
CA LYS A 17 -5.16 -9.63 -7.51
C LYS A 17 -5.89 -9.57 -8.85
N GLU A 18 -5.17 -9.65 -9.94
CA GLU A 18 -5.75 -9.62 -11.30
C GLU A 18 -6.70 -10.79 -11.53
N ARG A 19 -6.34 -11.98 -11.04
CA ARG A 19 -7.20 -13.15 -11.08
C ARG A 19 -8.50 -12.93 -10.29
N TYR A 20 -8.38 -12.41 -9.09
CA TYR A 20 -9.54 -12.11 -8.26
C TYR A 20 -10.48 -11.11 -8.95
N PHE A 21 -9.95 -10.03 -9.50
CA PHE A 21 -10.76 -9.04 -10.21
C PHE A 21 -11.50 -9.68 -11.38
N ALA A 22 -10.83 -10.49 -12.17
CA ALA A 22 -11.45 -11.21 -13.29
C ALA A 22 -12.57 -12.14 -12.81
N GLU A 23 -12.35 -12.89 -11.75
CA GLU A 23 -13.35 -13.79 -11.16
C GLU A 23 -14.59 -13.04 -10.65
N GLN A 24 -14.42 -11.79 -10.20
CA GLN A 24 -15.52 -10.94 -9.78
C GLN A 24 -16.18 -10.16 -10.92
N GLY A 25 -15.77 -10.41 -12.15
CA GLY A 25 -16.31 -9.71 -13.31
C GLY A 25 -15.87 -8.26 -13.42
N ILE A 26 -14.77 -7.89 -12.75
CA ILE A 26 -14.23 -6.54 -12.77
C ILE A 26 -13.19 -6.43 -13.87
N ALA A 27 -13.43 -5.55 -14.85
CA ALA A 27 -12.47 -5.27 -15.91
C ALA A 27 -11.30 -4.45 -15.37
N THR A 28 -10.12 -4.70 -15.90
CA THR A 28 -8.92 -3.94 -15.57
C THR A 28 -8.31 -3.34 -16.82
N VAL A 29 -7.73 -2.16 -16.68
CA VAL A 29 -6.93 -1.50 -17.71
C VAL A 29 -5.59 -1.08 -17.09
N ARG A 30 -4.57 -0.99 -17.91
CA ARG A 30 -3.24 -0.58 -17.46
C ARG A 30 -2.97 0.84 -17.94
N SER A 31 -2.59 1.71 -17.03
CA SER A 31 -2.23 3.09 -17.33
C SER A 31 -1.31 3.62 -16.23
N LYS A 32 -0.49 4.61 -16.55
CA LYS A 32 0.34 5.26 -15.55
C LYS A 32 -0.56 6.06 -14.62
N LEU A 33 -0.48 5.80 -13.31
CA LEU A 33 -1.22 6.53 -12.29
C LEU A 33 -0.39 7.71 -11.76
N ILE A 34 -1.08 8.71 -11.23
CA ILE A 34 -0.44 9.82 -10.53
C ILE A 34 0.28 9.28 -9.30
N VAL A 35 -0.41 8.48 -8.49
CA VAL A 35 0.12 7.81 -7.30
C VAL A 35 -0.53 6.44 -7.17
N GLY A 36 0.15 5.54 -6.46
CA GLY A 36 -0.37 4.22 -6.11
C GLY A 36 -0.35 3.22 -7.24
N ASP A 37 -0.91 2.06 -6.96
CA ASP A 37 -0.96 0.90 -7.85
C ASP A 37 -2.32 0.71 -8.49
N TYR A 38 -3.40 1.09 -7.81
CA TYR A 38 -4.79 0.86 -8.24
C TYR A 38 -5.66 2.08 -7.99
N THR A 39 -6.55 2.36 -8.94
CA THR A 39 -7.62 3.36 -8.78
C THR A 39 -8.83 2.95 -9.63
N ARG A 40 -9.94 3.67 -9.51
CA ARG A 40 -11.09 3.48 -10.42
C ARG A 40 -10.94 4.36 -11.66
N LEU A 41 -11.35 3.82 -12.81
CA LEU A 41 -11.29 4.57 -14.06
C LEU A 41 -12.22 5.80 -14.03
N ASP A 42 -13.41 5.63 -13.47
CA ASP A 42 -14.45 6.68 -13.46
C ASP A 42 -14.32 7.68 -12.30
N ASN A 43 -13.48 7.37 -11.30
CA ASN A 43 -13.26 8.27 -10.16
C ASN A 43 -11.90 7.97 -9.53
N GLN A 44 -10.93 8.83 -9.77
CA GLN A 44 -9.55 8.64 -9.33
C GLN A 44 -9.22 9.40 -8.03
N THR A 45 -10.24 9.70 -7.22
CA THR A 45 -10.04 10.39 -5.93
C THR A 45 -9.51 9.48 -4.83
N VAL A 46 -9.49 8.17 -5.04
CA VAL A 46 -8.86 7.20 -4.13
C VAL A 46 -7.84 6.39 -4.92
N ALA A 47 -6.64 6.26 -4.39
CA ALA A 47 -5.61 5.40 -4.93
C ALA A 47 -5.10 4.47 -3.83
N ILE A 48 -4.76 3.25 -4.21
CA ILE A 48 -4.25 2.24 -3.30
C ILE A 48 -2.84 1.88 -3.71
N ASP A 49 -1.92 2.00 -2.75
CA ASP A 49 -0.53 1.57 -2.90
C ASP A 49 -0.34 0.30 -2.08
N THR A 50 0.08 -0.79 -2.71
CA THR A 50 0.25 -2.06 -2.02
C THR A 50 1.71 -2.28 -1.62
N LYS A 51 1.91 -2.80 -0.41
CA LYS A 51 3.21 -3.24 0.09
C LYS A 51 3.12 -4.72 0.43
N LYS A 52 4.10 -5.49 0.01
CA LYS A 52 4.07 -6.95 0.22
C LYS A 52 4.19 -7.35 1.69
N ASP A 53 4.86 -6.51 2.51
CA ASP A 53 5.09 -6.79 3.93
C ASP A 53 5.48 -5.51 4.69
N VAL A 54 5.60 -5.64 6.00
CA VAL A 54 5.99 -4.53 6.88
C VAL A 54 7.45 -4.11 6.65
N LEU A 55 8.31 -5.05 6.24
CA LEU A 55 9.71 -4.74 5.92
C LEU A 55 9.80 -3.73 4.77
N GLU A 56 9.02 -3.94 3.70
CA GLU A 56 8.95 -2.99 2.59
C GLU A 56 8.44 -1.64 3.04
N LEU A 57 7.38 -1.63 3.86
CA LEU A 57 6.83 -0.39 4.43
C LEU A 57 7.88 0.36 5.25
N ALA A 58 8.63 -0.35 6.11
CA ALA A 58 9.68 0.25 6.93
C ALA A 58 10.77 0.90 6.06
N GLY A 59 11.16 0.26 4.96
CA GLY A 59 12.12 0.81 4.00
C GLY A 59 11.60 2.08 3.33
N ASN A 60 10.30 2.14 3.04
CA ASN A 60 9.66 3.28 2.39
C ASN A 60 9.47 4.47 3.34
N ILE A 61 9.24 4.23 4.62
CA ILE A 61 8.96 5.31 5.59
C ILE A 61 10.22 5.77 6.32
N CYS A 62 11.06 4.83 6.75
CA CYS A 62 12.22 5.10 7.61
C CYS A 62 13.56 4.83 6.95
N GLY A 63 13.57 4.19 5.78
CA GLY A 63 14.77 3.75 5.10
C GLY A 63 15.17 4.59 3.90
N GLY A 64 15.95 3.99 2.99
CA GLY A 64 16.49 4.66 1.81
C GLY A 64 15.47 5.14 0.80
N GLN A 65 14.22 4.68 0.89
CA GLN A 65 13.14 5.07 -0.02
C GLN A 65 12.20 6.14 0.56
N HIS A 66 12.52 6.71 1.72
CA HIS A 66 11.61 7.62 2.42
C HIS A 66 11.30 8.91 1.64
N GLU A 67 12.27 9.45 0.93
CA GLU A 67 12.07 10.67 0.12
C GLU A 67 11.08 10.42 -1.02
N ARG A 68 11.25 9.32 -1.72
CA ARG A 68 10.36 8.93 -2.81
C ARG A 68 8.91 8.74 -2.32
N PHE A 69 8.75 8.04 -1.21
CA PHE A 69 7.44 7.81 -0.62
C PHE A 69 6.80 9.10 -0.12
N ARG A 70 7.56 9.96 0.52
CA ARG A 70 7.09 11.28 0.97
C ARG A 70 6.63 12.14 -0.21
N ASN A 71 7.38 12.11 -1.31
CA ASN A 71 7.00 12.84 -2.53
C ASN A 71 5.69 12.31 -3.11
N GLU A 72 5.47 11.01 -3.07
CA GLU A 72 4.20 10.39 -3.50
C GLU A 72 3.03 10.86 -2.62
N CYS A 73 3.21 10.85 -1.31
CA CYS A 73 2.20 11.35 -0.37
C CYS A 73 1.88 12.83 -0.57
N THR A 74 2.92 13.64 -0.81
CA THR A 74 2.77 15.07 -1.11
C THR A 74 1.98 15.28 -2.40
N LEU A 75 2.29 14.52 -3.43
CA LEU A 75 1.59 14.61 -4.72
C LEU A 75 0.12 14.21 -4.58
N ALA A 76 -0.15 13.14 -3.86
CA ALA A 76 -1.53 12.70 -3.58
C ALA A 76 -2.32 13.82 -2.89
N GLN A 77 -1.74 14.42 -1.86
CA GLN A 77 -2.36 15.52 -1.11
C GLN A 77 -2.66 16.72 -2.02
N LYS A 78 -1.71 17.11 -2.83
CA LYS A 78 -1.87 18.25 -3.78
C LYS A 78 -2.94 17.97 -4.82
N CYS A 79 -3.11 16.74 -5.24
CA CYS A 79 -4.10 16.34 -6.25
C CYS A 79 -5.47 16.00 -5.65
N GLY A 80 -5.63 16.10 -4.34
CA GLY A 80 -6.89 15.72 -3.67
C GLY A 80 -7.17 14.22 -3.72
N ILE A 81 -6.14 13.39 -3.79
CA ILE A 81 -6.27 11.94 -3.84
C ILE A 81 -6.10 11.36 -2.43
N ARG A 82 -7.10 10.60 -2.00
CA ARG A 82 -6.99 9.79 -0.78
C ARG A 82 -6.09 8.60 -1.08
N LEU A 83 -4.89 8.60 -0.52
CA LEU A 83 -3.92 7.52 -0.70
C LEU A 83 -4.02 6.54 0.47
N VAL A 84 -4.35 5.30 0.17
CA VAL A 84 -4.38 4.21 1.14
C VAL A 84 -3.23 3.26 0.84
N VAL A 85 -2.34 3.10 1.81
CA VAL A 85 -1.23 2.13 1.74
C VAL A 85 -1.72 0.84 2.37
N LEU A 86 -1.89 -0.18 1.54
CA LEU A 86 -2.39 -1.49 1.95
C LEU A 86 -1.22 -2.46 2.07
N VAL A 87 -0.89 -2.82 3.31
CA VAL A 87 0.23 -3.70 3.64
C VAL A 87 -0.27 -5.14 3.75
N GLU A 88 0.31 -6.04 2.99
CA GLU A 88 -0.14 -7.43 2.84
C GLU A 88 0.51 -8.37 3.86
N GLU A 89 0.64 -7.88 5.08
CA GLU A 89 1.11 -8.64 6.24
C GLU A 89 0.45 -8.05 7.48
N GLU A 90 -0.17 -8.88 8.28
CA GLU A 90 -0.72 -8.41 9.56
C GLU A 90 0.40 -8.36 10.61
N PRO A 91 0.56 -7.25 11.32
CA PRO A 91 1.57 -7.15 12.37
C PRO A 91 1.19 -8.00 13.58
N PRO A 92 2.16 -8.35 14.46
CA PRO A 92 1.87 -9.13 15.66
C PRO A 92 0.75 -8.48 16.49
N HIS A 93 -0.27 -9.27 16.84
CA HIS A 93 -1.43 -8.83 17.63
C HIS A 93 -2.13 -7.56 17.08
N GLY A 94 -2.03 -7.33 15.77
CA GLY A 94 -2.60 -6.14 15.15
C GLY A 94 -1.89 -4.84 15.46
N ASP A 95 -0.72 -4.88 16.09
CA ASP A 95 0.04 -3.71 16.50
C ASP A 95 1.41 -3.66 15.83
N VAL A 96 1.59 -2.74 14.88
CA VAL A 96 2.86 -2.56 14.18
C VAL A 96 3.99 -2.14 15.12
N GLY A 97 3.66 -1.57 16.29
CA GLY A 97 4.65 -1.26 17.32
C GLY A 97 5.35 -2.50 17.89
N LEU A 98 4.75 -3.67 17.75
CA LEU A 98 5.33 -4.94 18.18
C LEU A 98 6.13 -5.65 17.08
N TRP A 99 6.14 -5.10 15.86
CA TRP A 99 6.85 -5.71 14.74
C TRP A 99 8.35 -5.72 14.96
N GLN A 100 8.98 -6.82 14.55
CA GLN A 100 10.44 -6.98 14.54
C GLN A 100 10.86 -7.38 13.13
N ALA A 101 11.94 -6.77 12.65
CA ALA A 101 12.49 -7.10 11.33
C ALA A 101 12.93 -8.57 11.28
N PRO A 102 12.70 -9.25 10.14
CA PRO A 102 13.21 -10.59 9.93
C PRO A 102 14.74 -10.63 10.00
N LYS A 103 15.27 -11.80 10.30
CA LYS A 103 16.72 -12.05 10.33
C LYS A 103 17.14 -12.92 9.15
N THR A 104 18.37 -12.73 8.69
CA THR A 104 19.02 -13.63 7.74
C THR A 104 19.29 -14.98 8.43
N LYS A 105 19.70 -15.98 7.63
CA LYS A 105 20.13 -17.28 8.17
C LYS A 105 21.31 -17.15 9.15
N GLN A 106 22.12 -16.11 8.99
CA GLN A 106 23.24 -15.80 9.86
C GLN A 106 22.85 -14.99 11.10
N GLY A 107 21.55 -14.71 11.29
CA GLY A 107 21.05 -13.98 12.45
C GLY A 107 21.13 -12.47 12.36
N LYS A 108 21.46 -11.91 11.18
CA LYS A 108 21.53 -10.45 10.96
C LYS A 108 20.14 -9.91 10.64
N LEU A 109 19.75 -8.81 11.29
CA LEU A 109 18.49 -8.13 10.99
C LEU A 109 18.47 -7.56 9.57
N LEU A 110 17.36 -7.77 8.84
CA LEU A 110 17.14 -7.21 7.51
C LEU A 110 16.84 -5.72 7.54
N SER A 111 16.49 -5.17 8.71
CA SER A 111 16.29 -3.74 8.92
C SER A 111 16.63 -3.39 10.36
N GLN A 112 17.17 -2.20 10.56
CA GLN A 112 17.40 -1.64 11.91
C GLN A 112 16.19 -0.89 12.44
N VAL A 113 15.13 -0.78 11.67
CA VAL A 113 13.91 -0.08 12.06
C VAL A 113 13.14 -0.91 13.08
N LYS A 114 12.84 -0.32 14.22
CA LYS A 114 12.03 -0.95 15.27
C LYS A 114 10.54 -0.60 15.06
N GLY A 115 9.65 -1.54 15.44
CA GLY A 115 8.21 -1.35 15.30
C GLY A 115 7.69 -0.07 15.93
N GLY A 116 8.18 0.30 17.12
CA GLY A 116 7.77 1.54 17.78
C GLY A 116 8.16 2.80 17.01
N VAL A 117 9.32 2.81 16.38
CA VAL A 117 9.76 3.91 15.51
C VAL A 117 8.90 3.97 14.25
N LEU A 118 8.64 2.83 13.64
CA LEU A 118 7.78 2.74 12.46
C LEU A 118 6.37 3.25 12.76
N LYS A 119 5.78 2.83 13.87
CA LYS A 119 4.44 3.25 14.29
C LYS A 119 4.34 4.78 14.41
N LYS A 120 5.34 5.42 15.04
CA LYS A 120 5.39 6.87 15.16
C LYS A 120 5.54 7.56 13.81
N ALA A 121 6.39 7.03 12.95
CA ALA A 121 6.60 7.58 11.60
C ALA A 121 5.32 7.49 10.76
N MET A 122 4.59 6.38 10.85
CA MET A 122 3.30 6.22 10.18
C MET A 122 2.29 7.27 10.66
N ALA A 123 2.18 7.46 11.97
CA ALA A 123 1.29 8.47 12.55
C ALA A 123 1.64 9.89 12.06
N THR A 124 2.92 10.21 11.99
CA THR A 124 3.39 11.50 11.47
C THR A 124 3.03 11.68 10.00
N MET A 125 3.19 10.63 9.18
CA MET A 125 2.84 10.68 7.76
C MET A 125 1.33 10.89 7.57
N THR A 126 0.51 10.22 8.36
CA THR A 126 -0.95 10.40 8.33
C THR A 126 -1.32 11.83 8.71
N GLU A 127 -0.73 12.36 9.77
CA GLU A 127 -1.00 13.73 10.23
C GLU A 127 -0.61 14.78 9.18
N ARG A 128 0.56 14.63 8.56
CA ARG A 128 1.09 15.62 7.60
C ARG A 128 0.46 15.53 6.23
N TYR A 129 0.20 14.33 5.73
CA TYR A 129 -0.17 14.12 4.32
C TYR A 129 -1.55 13.52 4.13
N GLY A 130 -2.20 13.09 5.22
CA GLY A 130 -3.50 12.43 5.12
C GLY A 130 -3.43 11.01 4.59
N VAL A 131 -2.22 10.43 4.42
CA VAL A 131 -2.07 9.06 3.96
C VAL A 131 -2.61 8.10 5.02
N GLU A 132 -3.30 7.06 4.58
CA GLU A 132 -3.88 6.04 5.45
C GLU A 132 -3.11 4.74 5.30
N PHE A 133 -2.95 4.01 6.40
CA PHE A 133 -2.30 2.70 6.39
C PHE A 133 -3.28 1.65 6.85
N GLU A 134 -3.38 0.56 6.11
CA GLU A 134 -4.16 -0.62 6.48
C GLU A 134 -3.31 -1.87 6.36
N PHE A 135 -3.55 -2.83 7.24
CA PHE A 135 -2.92 -4.14 7.19
C PHE A 135 -3.94 -5.19 6.83
N THR A 136 -3.54 -6.12 5.98
CA THR A 136 -4.38 -7.24 5.54
C THR A 136 -3.47 -8.43 5.23
N THR A 137 -4.05 -9.57 4.93
CA THR A 137 -3.27 -10.70 4.41
C THR A 137 -3.15 -10.56 2.89
N ARG A 138 -2.17 -11.24 2.31
CA ARG A 138 -1.99 -11.30 0.85
C ARG A 138 -3.26 -11.83 0.16
N GLU A 139 -3.90 -12.84 0.76
CA GLU A 139 -5.09 -13.48 0.22
C GLU A 139 -6.32 -12.57 0.27
N GLN A 140 -6.43 -11.74 1.30
CA GLN A 140 -7.56 -10.82 1.49
C GLN A 140 -7.37 -9.48 0.78
N SER A 141 -6.15 -9.16 0.38
CA SER A 141 -5.81 -7.87 -0.23
C SER A 141 -6.67 -7.54 -1.46
N PRO A 142 -6.88 -8.46 -2.42
CA PRO A 142 -7.69 -8.13 -3.60
C PRO A 142 -9.12 -7.71 -3.25
N ALA A 143 -9.76 -8.42 -2.32
CA ALA A 143 -11.11 -8.08 -1.87
C ALA A 143 -11.14 -6.71 -1.19
N ARG A 144 -10.13 -6.41 -0.38
CA ARG A 144 -10.05 -5.12 0.31
C ARG A 144 -9.85 -3.96 -0.68
N ILE A 145 -9.07 -4.16 -1.72
CA ILE A 145 -8.90 -3.18 -2.80
C ILE A 145 -10.26 -2.84 -3.42
N VAL A 146 -11.06 -3.86 -3.76
CA VAL A 146 -12.38 -3.67 -4.33
C VAL A 146 -13.28 -2.89 -3.37
N GLU A 147 -13.31 -3.27 -2.09
CA GLU A 147 -14.11 -2.58 -1.08
C GLU A 147 -13.74 -1.10 -0.96
N LEU A 148 -12.45 -0.80 -0.88
CA LEU A 148 -11.95 0.58 -0.78
C LEU A 148 -12.35 1.41 -2.01
N LEU A 149 -12.27 0.84 -3.19
CA LEU A 149 -12.64 1.53 -4.42
C LEU A 149 -14.15 1.68 -4.58
N GLU A 150 -14.95 0.77 -4.01
CA GLU A 150 -16.40 0.86 -4.00
C GLU A 150 -16.95 1.91 -3.03
N GLU A 151 -16.19 2.29 -2.01
CA GLU A 151 -16.58 3.31 -1.04
C GLU A 151 -16.66 4.72 -1.66
N ILE A 152 -16.09 4.92 -2.83
CA ILE A 152 -16.09 6.21 -3.54
C ILE A 152 -17.54 6.59 -3.90
N GLY A 153 -17.95 7.79 -3.50
CA GLY A 153 -19.26 8.31 -3.84
C GLY A 153 -20.36 8.01 -2.82
N ARG A 154 -20.00 7.42 -1.70
CA ARG A 154 -20.93 7.22 -0.58
C ARG A 154 -20.92 8.41 0.37
#